data_9a37ea2c3a3282cac050b905531457ef
#
_entry.id   9a37ea2c3a3282cac050b905531457ef
#
_cell.length_a   1.000
_cell.length_b   1.000
_cell.length_c   1.000
_cell.angle_alpha   90.00
_cell.angle_beta   90.00
_cell.angle_gamma   90.00
#
_symmetry.space_group_name_H-M   'P 1'
#
loop_
_entity.id
_entity.type
_entity.pdbx_description
1 polymer ?
#
loop_
_entity_poly.entity_id
_entity_poly.type
_entity_poly.pdbx_seq_one_letter_code
_entity_poly.pdbx_strand_id
1 'polypeptide(L)'
;TRPISSAASDVYKRQSNYDVLNQSLKKLNLEGKFIEASWYGNRNGQINLGGNFHSKRLKIIGSQVSNIPEYLSKKYDYKKRLNLAINALSNNQLLKLINTESDFKDLEKDYISILNNPESIMHAIKY
;
A
#
# COMPACT_ATOMS: atom_id res chain seq x y z
N THR A 1 0.07 -5.64 -15.87
CA THR A 1 1.25 -5.51 -15.00
C THR A 1 2.33 -4.73 -15.75
N ARG A 2 2.54 -3.46 -15.40
CA ARG A 2 3.66 -2.70 -15.97
C ARG A 2 4.98 -3.37 -15.56
N PRO A 3 5.92 -3.60 -16.47
CA PRO A 3 7.22 -4.10 -16.10
C PRO A 3 7.88 -3.08 -15.17
N ILE A 4 8.37 -3.55 -14.03
CA ILE A 4 9.19 -2.74 -13.12
C ILE A 4 10.46 -2.43 -13.90
N SER A 5 10.71 -1.14 -14.15
CA SER A 5 11.93 -0.68 -14.81
C SER A 5 13.14 -1.25 -14.08
N SER A 6 14.17 -1.63 -14.82
CA SER A 6 15.41 -2.24 -14.31
C SER A 6 16.24 -1.32 -13.40
N ALA A 7 15.76 -0.12 -13.09
CA ALA A 7 16.47 0.94 -12.39
C ALA A 7 15.73 1.48 -11.16
N ALA A 8 14.87 0.69 -10.50
CA ALA A 8 14.16 1.17 -9.32
C ALA A 8 15.09 1.23 -8.10
N SER A 9 15.28 2.43 -7.53
CA SER A 9 15.94 2.61 -6.24
C SER A 9 15.04 2.22 -5.06
N ASP A 10 13.73 2.46 -5.19
CA ASP A 10 12.74 2.19 -4.14
C ASP A 10 11.50 1.50 -4.74
N VAL A 11 10.90 0.58 -3.99
CA VAL A 11 9.65 -0.12 -4.34
C VAL A 11 8.67 -0.02 -3.20
N TYR A 12 7.45 0.42 -3.52
CA TYR A 12 6.32 0.46 -2.59
C TYR A 12 5.35 -0.69 -2.88
N LYS A 13 4.97 -1.47 -1.88
CA LYS A 13 4.06 -2.60 -2.01
C LYS A 13 2.95 -2.60 -0.97
N ARG A 14 1.74 -2.97 -1.41
CA ARG A 14 0.53 -3.08 -0.58
C ARG A 14 -0.17 -4.44 -0.70
N GLN A 15 0.54 -5.45 -1.21
CA GLN A 15 -0.01 -6.78 -1.46
C GLN A 15 0.67 -7.81 -0.56
N SER A 16 0.34 -7.90 0.69
CA SER A 16 0.83 -8.88 1.71
C SER A 16 1.22 -10.27 1.13
N ASN A 17 2.22 -10.31 0.26
CA ASN A 17 2.65 -11.51 -0.44
C ASN A 17 4.17 -11.62 -0.40
N TYR A 18 4.67 -12.69 0.24
CA TYR A 18 6.12 -12.96 0.39
C TYR A 18 6.84 -13.21 -0.93
N ASP A 19 6.17 -13.81 -1.92
CA ASP A 19 6.77 -14.04 -3.23
C ASP A 19 7.01 -12.71 -3.95
N VAL A 20 6.05 -11.79 -3.87
CA VAL A 20 6.18 -10.45 -4.43
C VAL A 20 7.30 -9.68 -3.75
N LEU A 21 7.43 -9.80 -2.42
CA LEU A 21 8.54 -9.20 -1.68
C LEU A 21 9.88 -9.78 -2.18
N ASN A 22 10.02 -11.09 -2.21
CA ASN A 22 11.24 -11.76 -2.65
C ASN A 22 11.63 -11.43 -4.11
N GLN A 23 10.64 -11.36 -5.00
CA GLN A 23 10.87 -10.94 -6.39
C GLN A 23 11.30 -9.48 -6.50
N SER A 24 10.72 -8.61 -5.66
CA SER A 24 11.09 -7.18 -5.62
C SER A 24 12.52 -6.97 -5.15
N LEU A 25 12.96 -7.70 -4.12
CA LEU A 25 14.34 -7.64 -3.62
C LEU A 25 15.36 -8.01 -4.72
N LYS A 26 15.01 -8.93 -5.63
CA LYS A 26 15.89 -9.28 -6.77
C LYS A 26 16.08 -8.13 -7.77
N LYS A 27 15.11 -7.22 -7.86
CA LYS A 27 15.05 -6.15 -8.85
C LYS A 27 15.54 -4.78 -8.34
N LEU A 28 15.79 -4.65 -7.05
CA LEU A 28 16.31 -3.41 -6.47
C LEU A 28 17.78 -3.20 -6.81
N ASN A 29 18.16 -1.93 -6.94
CA ASN A 29 19.54 -1.51 -7.11
C ASN A 29 20.32 -1.57 -5.79
N LEU A 30 21.62 -1.27 -5.84
CA LEU A 30 22.47 -1.13 -4.67
C LEU A 30 21.84 -0.12 -3.68
N GLU A 31 21.76 -0.50 -2.41
CA GLU A 31 21.18 0.29 -1.32
C GLU A 31 19.69 0.65 -1.49
N GLY A 32 19.01 0.00 -2.44
CA GLY A 32 17.59 0.20 -2.67
C GLY A 32 16.72 -0.14 -1.47
N LYS A 33 15.54 0.48 -1.41
CA LYS A 33 14.59 0.30 -0.31
C LYS A 33 13.33 -0.40 -0.81
N PHE A 34 12.91 -1.42 -0.09
CA PHE A 34 11.58 -2.00 -0.22
C PHE A 34 10.69 -1.44 0.91
N ILE A 35 9.64 -0.72 0.54
CA ILE A 35 8.72 -0.14 1.51
C ILE A 35 7.45 -0.99 1.53
N GLU A 36 7.27 -1.70 2.65
CA GLU A 36 6.11 -2.54 2.87
C GLU A 36 5.00 -1.72 3.54
N ALA A 37 3.95 -1.45 2.79
CA ALA A 37 2.79 -0.67 3.24
C ALA A 37 1.57 -1.56 3.53
N SER A 38 1.70 -2.88 3.40
CA SER A 38 0.62 -3.83 3.68
C SER A 38 0.80 -4.52 5.01
N TRP A 39 -0.31 -5.01 5.54
CA TRP A 39 -0.32 -5.79 6.76
C TRP A 39 -0.52 -7.27 6.44
N TYR A 40 0.39 -8.11 6.90
CA TYR A 40 0.36 -9.56 6.68
C TYR A 40 -0.55 -10.31 7.66
N GLY A 41 -1.06 -9.63 8.70
CA GLY A 41 -1.84 -10.29 9.75
C GLY A 41 -1.01 -11.34 10.48
N ASN A 42 -1.60 -12.51 10.70
CA ASN A 42 -0.94 -13.65 11.37
C ASN A 42 -0.25 -14.60 10.37
N ARG A 43 -0.11 -14.20 9.10
CA ARG A 43 0.54 -15.04 8.09
C ARG A 43 2.04 -15.06 8.27
N ASN A 44 2.61 -16.25 8.20
CA ASN A 44 4.05 -16.47 8.21
C ASN A 44 4.55 -16.79 6.81
N GLY A 45 5.78 -16.44 6.50
CA GLY A 45 6.41 -16.75 5.22
C GLY A 45 7.91 -16.56 5.26
N GLN A 46 8.58 -17.02 4.21
CA GLN A 46 10.03 -16.95 4.10
C GLN A 46 10.44 -15.69 3.33
N ILE A 47 11.43 -14.99 3.86
CA ILE A 47 12.10 -13.87 3.21
C ILE A 47 13.54 -14.28 2.90
N ASN A 48 13.95 -14.13 1.65
CA ASN A 48 15.31 -14.42 1.23
C ASN A 48 16.24 -13.23 1.58
N LEU A 49 16.87 -13.28 2.73
CA LEU A 49 17.83 -12.29 3.19
C LEU A 49 19.26 -12.53 2.70
N GLY A 50 19.53 -13.67 2.06
CA GLY A 50 20.75 -13.91 1.32
C GLY A 50 20.73 -13.20 -0.05
N GLY A 51 21.63 -13.59 -0.94
CA GLY A 51 21.64 -13.09 -2.32
C GLY A 51 21.64 -11.55 -2.41
N ASN A 52 20.70 -11.00 -3.19
CA ASN A 52 20.64 -9.56 -3.47
C ASN A 52 20.39 -8.70 -2.24
N PHE A 53 19.61 -9.17 -1.26
CA PHE A 53 19.39 -8.38 -0.05
C PHE A 53 20.71 -8.08 0.65
N HIS A 54 21.54 -9.10 0.88
CA HIS A 54 22.82 -8.93 1.53
C HIS A 54 23.84 -8.23 0.61
N SER A 55 24.05 -8.74 -0.61
CA SER A 55 25.10 -8.26 -1.50
C SER A 55 24.89 -6.81 -1.98
N LYS A 56 23.66 -6.38 -2.09
CA LYS A 56 23.30 -5.00 -2.48
C LYS A 56 22.97 -4.09 -1.31
N ARG A 57 23.14 -4.52 -0.07
CA ARG A 57 22.85 -3.74 1.15
C ARG A 57 21.43 -3.14 1.14
N LEU A 58 20.43 -3.94 0.73
CA LEU A 58 19.05 -3.51 0.62
C LEU A 58 18.44 -3.25 2.00
N LYS A 59 17.36 -2.46 2.02
CA LYS A 59 16.57 -2.15 3.22
C LYS A 59 15.13 -2.60 3.01
N ILE A 60 14.54 -3.21 4.04
CA ILE A 60 13.09 -3.46 4.13
C ILE A 60 12.56 -2.55 5.22
N ILE A 61 11.59 -1.72 4.89
CA ILE A 61 11.03 -0.70 5.78
C ILE A 61 9.53 -0.92 5.89
N GLY A 62 9.03 -1.16 7.10
CA GLY A 62 7.59 -1.16 7.38
C GLY A 62 7.03 0.26 7.35
N SER A 63 5.95 0.46 6.62
CA SER A 63 5.20 1.72 6.60
C SER A 63 3.85 1.52 7.25
N GLN A 64 3.71 2.00 8.49
CA GLN A 64 2.49 1.86 9.29
C GLN A 64 1.78 3.21 9.40
N VAL A 65 0.53 3.26 8.89
CA VAL A 65 -0.24 4.50 8.80
C VAL A 65 -0.67 5.07 10.16
N SER A 66 -0.84 4.21 11.17
CA SER A 66 -1.32 4.64 12.49
C SER A 66 -0.30 5.44 13.30
N ASN A 67 0.98 5.37 12.93
CA ASN A 67 2.04 6.05 13.66
C ASN A 67 2.69 7.14 12.81
N ILE A 68 2.97 8.27 13.45
CA ILE A 68 3.76 9.34 12.84
C ILE A 68 5.23 9.03 13.10
N PRO A 69 6.07 8.91 12.04
CA PRO A 69 7.50 8.71 12.23
C PRO A 69 8.11 9.79 13.13
N GLU A 70 9.06 9.43 13.96
CA GLU A 70 9.67 10.33 14.94
C GLU A 70 10.21 11.61 14.29
N TYR A 71 10.88 11.51 13.16
CA TYR A 71 11.44 12.66 12.43
C TYR A 71 10.36 13.63 11.88
N LEU A 72 9.09 13.20 11.81
CA LEU A 72 7.96 14.03 11.40
C LEU A 72 7.11 14.52 12.57
N SER A 73 7.29 13.99 13.78
CA SER A 73 6.44 14.27 14.94
C SER A 73 6.44 15.76 15.37
N LYS A 74 7.53 16.47 15.12
CA LYS A 74 7.62 17.92 15.36
C LYS A 74 6.82 18.76 14.35
N LYS A 75 6.60 18.24 13.14
CA LYS A 75 5.94 18.96 12.04
C LYS A 75 4.47 18.57 11.90
N TYR A 76 4.15 17.30 12.15
CA TYR A 76 2.84 16.73 11.95
C TYR A 76 2.32 16.10 13.24
N ASP A 77 1.03 16.31 13.49
CA ASP A 77 0.19 15.56 14.40
C ASP A 77 -0.90 14.82 13.61
N TYR A 78 -1.71 14.01 14.25
CA TYR A 78 -2.78 13.25 13.61
C TYR A 78 -3.81 14.14 12.92
N LYS A 79 -4.15 15.29 13.52
CA LYS A 79 -5.12 16.26 12.98
C LYS A 79 -4.59 16.88 11.68
N LYS A 80 -3.34 17.32 11.68
CA LYS A 80 -2.68 17.85 10.47
C LYS A 80 -2.61 16.83 9.35
N ARG A 81 -2.27 15.57 9.68
CA ARG A 81 -2.27 14.48 8.69
C ARG A 81 -3.65 14.23 8.10
N LEU A 82 -4.69 14.18 8.96
CA LEU A 82 -6.06 14.01 8.49
C LEU A 82 -6.48 15.16 7.57
N ASN A 83 -6.18 16.40 7.94
CA ASN A 83 -6.49 17.57 7.11
C ASN A 83 -5.78 17.52 5.76
N LEU A 84 -4.51 17.07 5.71
CA LEU A 84 -3.79 16.88 4.46
C LEU A 84 -4.47 15.82 3.57
N ALA A 85 -4.92 14.71 4.17
CA ALA A 85 -5.62 13.66 3.44
C ALA A 85 -6.96 14.16 2.89
N ILE A 86 -7.76 14.88 3.70
CA ILE A 86 -9.03 15.47 3.29
C ILE A 86 -8.82 16.49 2.16
N ASN A 87 -7.82 17.36 2.28
CA ASN A 87 -7.49 18.32 1.22
C ASN A 87 -7.05 17.63 -0.08
N ALA A 88 -6.32 16.51 0.02
CA ALA A 88 -5.94 15.74 -1.16
C ALA A 88 -7.16 15.12 -1.87
N LEU A 89 -8.23 14.78 -1.14
CA LEU A 89 -9.48 14.26 -1.73
C LEU A 89 -10.24 15.30 -2.58
N SER A 90 -9.92 16.59 -2.46
CA SER A 90 -10.45 17.63 -3.34
C SER A 90 -9.94 17.51 -4.78
N ASN A 91 -8.96 16.65 -5.02
CA ASN A 91 -8.44 16.39 -6.36
C ASN A 91 -9.39 15.45 -7.13
N ASN A 92 -10.03 15.97 -8.17
CA ASN A 92 -10.95 15.22 -9.05
C ASN A 92 -10.33 13.94 -9.66
N GLN A 93 -9.01 13.85 -9.73
CA GLN A 93 -8.32 12.64 -10.19
C GLN A 93 -8.51 11.46 -9.21
N LEU A 94 -8.56 11.76 -7.91
CA LEU A 94 -8.78 10.74 -6.88
C LEU A 94 -10.22 10.24 -6.86
N LEU A 95 -11.18 11.09 -7.20
CA LEU A 95 -12.60 10.71 -7.29
C LEU A 95 -12.84 9.64 -8.37
N LYS A 96 -12.01 9.59 -9.40
CA LYS A 96 -12.08 8.54 -10.45
C LYS A 96 -11.74 7.14 -9.93
N LEU A 97 -11.17 7.02 -8.73
CA LEU A 97 -10.92 5.73 -8.09
C LEU A 97 -12.21 5.12 -7.55
N ILE A 98 -13.21 5.96 -7.24
CA ILE A 98 -14.55 5.50 -6.84
C ILE A 98 -15.28 5.13 -8.13
N ASN A 99 -15.30 3.84 -8.43
CA ASN A 99 -15.85 3.33 -9.67
C ASN A 99 -17.08 2.44 -9.49
N THR A 100 -17.47 2.18 -8.26
CA THR A 100 -18.68 1.45 -7.90
C THR A 100 -19.36 2.08 -6.68
N GLU A 101 -20.67 1.99 -6.60
CA GLU A 101 -21.47 2.59 -5.53
C GLU A 101 -22.64 1.68 -5.16
N SER A 102 -23.09 1.73 -3.90
CA SER A 102 -24.35 1.13 -3.43
C SER A 102 -24.99 1.99 -2.33
N ASP A 103 -26.30 1.82 -2.13
CA ASP A 103 -26.99 2.43 -1.00
C ASP A 103 -26.72 1.60 0.26
N PHE A 104 -26.62 2.26 1.42
CA PHE A 104 -26.41 1.59 2.70
C PHE A 104 -27.50 0.55 3.01
N LYS A 105 -28.76 0.82 2.64
CA LYS A 105 -29.89 -0.11 2.83
C LYS A 105 -29.72 -1.45 2.12
N ASP A 106 -28.97 -1.49 1.02
CA ASP A 106 -28.73 -2.67 0.19
C ASP A 106 -27.41 -3.38 0.55
N LEU A 107 -26.61 -2.80 1.47
CA LEU A 107 -25.25 -3.25 1.77
C LEU A 107 -25.21 -4.72 2.24
N GLU A 108 -26.16 -5.15 3.08
CA GLU A 108 -26.19 -6.54 3.57
C GLU A 108 -26.31 -7.53 2.41
N LYS A 109 -27.15 -7.22 1.43
CA LYS A 109 -27.38 -8.04 0.24
C LYS A 109 -26.19 -8.03 -0.70
N ASP A 110 -25.57 -6.86 -0.88
CA ASP A 110 -24.57 -6.64 -1.93
C ASP A 110 -23.13 -6.86 -1.42
N TYR A 111 -22.92 -6.99 -0.12
CA TYR A 111 -21.60 -7.03 0.51
C TYR A 111 -20.65 -8.06 -0.11
N ILE A 112 -21.11 -9.28 -0.29
CA ILE A 112 -20.27 -10.36 -0.87
C ILE A 112 -19.91 -10.08 -2.32
N SER A 113 -20.85 -9.54 -3.12
CA SER A 113 -20.62 -9.20 -4.51
C SER A 113 -19.63 -8.04 -4.64
N ILE A 114 -19.73 -7.04 -3.75
CA ILE A 114 -18.80 -5.91 -3.68
C ILE A 114 -17.38 -6.39 -3.40
N LEU A 115 -17.19 -7.26 -2.40
CA LEU A 115 -15.87 -7.79 -2.02
C LEU A 115 -15.22 -8.65 -3.11
N ASN A 116 -16.03 -9.36 -3.89
CA ASN A 116 -15.56 -10.28 -4.92
C ASN A 116 -15.46 -9.62 -6.31
N ASN A 117 -15.81 -8.35 -6.44
CA ASN A 117 -15.70 -7.64 -7.72
C ASN A 117 -14.24 -7.26 -8.02
N PRO A 118 -13.56 -7.94 -8.98
CA PRO A 118 -12.16 -7.69 -9.29
C PRO A 118 -11.92 -6.34 -9.98
N GLU A 119 -12.97 -5.72 -10.52
CA GLU A 119 -12.90 -4.45 -11.20
C GLU A 119 -13.14 -3.26 -10.26
N SER A 120 -13.64 -3.50 -9.04
CA SER A 120 -13.83 -2.45 -8.05
C SER A 120 -12.49 -2.00 -7.47
N ILE A 121 -12.15 -0.73 -7.71
CA ILE A 121 -10.97 -0.10 -7.12
C ILE A 121 -11.32 0.47 -5.75
N MET A 122 -12.40 1.24 -5.69
CA MET A 122 -12.96 1.81 -4.48
C MET A 122 -14.48 1.81 -4.60
N HIS A 123 -15.16 1.24 -3.61
CA HIS A 123 -16.61 1.21 -3.53
C HIS A 123 -17.10 2.27 -2.55
N ALA A 124 -18.02 3.13 -2.97
CA ALA A 124 -18.65 4.12 -2.11
C ALA A 124 -20.02 3.64 -1.62
N ILE A 125 -20.32 3.90 -0.35
CA ILE A 125 -21.62 3.61 0.26
C ILE A 125 -22.34 4.93 0.49
N LYS A 126 -23.54 5.04 -0.05
CA LYS A 126 -24.41 6.21 0.12
C LYS A 126 -25.36 6.01 1.30
N TYR A 127 -25.41 7.02 2.16
CA TYR A 127 -26.34 7.05 3.32
C TYR A 127 -27.59 7.83 3.01
#